data_48b8c08e72ab0d683624e62a81f360b5
#
_entry.id   48b8c08e72ab0d683624e62a81f360b5
#
_cell.length_a   1.000
_cell.length_b   1.000
_cell.length_c   1.000
_cell.angle_alpha   90.00
_cell.angle_beta   90.00
_cell.angle_gamma   90.00
#
_symmetry.space_group_name_H-M   'P 1'
#
loop_
_entity.id
_entity.type
_entity.pdbx_description
1 polymer ?
#
loop_
_entity_poly.entity_id
_entity_poly.type
_entity_poly.pdbx_seq_one_letter_code
_entity_poly.pdbx_strand_id
1 'polypeptide(L)'
;DHAAKKVGVDLIGGYSELVSKSMTPAEELLIRSLPKALSETDIVCSSVNVGSTKTGIDMNSVELLGHIIKDIAHATADNDSYGCVKFVAFCNAPDDNPFMAGGFHGVTEGDAVINVGVSGPGVVSRALDEAKGKNFEFLCETIKRTAFKITRVGQLVAQEASRRLGIPFGIIDLSLAPTPAVGDS
;
A
#
# COMPACT_ATOMS: atom_id res chain seq x y z
N ASP A 1 16.15 6.70 3.12
CA ASP A 1 16.65 5.77 2.10
C ASP A 1 18.01 5.18 2.49
N HIS A 2 19.02 6.00 2.72
CA HIS A 2 20.37 5.52 3.11
C HIS A 2 20.36 4.73 4.43
N ALA A 3 19.67 5.23 5.44
CA ALA A 3 19.59 4.57 6.74
C ALA A 3 18.88 3.22 6.65
N ALA A 4 17.79 3.14 5.91
CA ALA A 4 17.02 1.92 5.73
C ALA A 4 17.79 0.85 4.97
N LYS A 5 18.49 1.23 3.90
CA LYS A 5 19.40 0.33 3.17
C LYS A 5 20.48 -0.25 4.08
N LYS A 6 21.00 0.56 5.01
CA LYS A 6 22.02 0.12 5.97
C LYS A 6 21.53 -0.94 6.95
N VAL A 7 20.26 -0.91 7.31
CA VAL A 7 19.64 -1.88 8.24
C VAL A 7 18.84 -2.98 7.54
N GLY A 8 18.83 -3.01 6.20
CA GLY A 8 18.19 -4.05 5.41
C GLY A 8 16.67 -3.94 5.34
N VAL A 9 16.12 -2.72 5.34
CA VAL A 9 14.70 -2.47 5.12
C VAL A 9 14.46 -2.27 3.62
N ASP A 10 13.50 -2.98 3.07
CA ASP A 10 13.22 -2.98 1.63
C ASP A 10 12.43 -1.75 1.16
N LEU A 11 11.51 -1.25 2.00
CA LEU A 11 10.66 -0.09 1.69
C LEU A 11 10.44 0.76 2.94
N ILE A 12 10.39 2.09 2.76
CA ILE A 12 9.97 3.04 3.80
C ILE A 12 8.74 3.78 3.32
N GLY A 13 7.62 3.61 4.02
CA GLY A 13 6.45 4.48 3.90
C GLY A 13 6.56 5.71 4.82
N GLY A 14 5.56 6.57 4.78
CA GLY A 14 5.42 7.69 5.72
C GLY A 14 5.82 9.06 5.18
N TYR A 15 6.34 9.17 3.95
CA TYR A 15 6.40 10.44 3.23
C TYR A 15 5.03 10.73 2.61
N SER A 16 4.03 10.99 3.48
CA SER A 16 2.61 10.85 3.18
C SER A 16 1.79 11.97 3.79
N GLU A 17 0.61 12.26 3.21
CA GLU A 17 -0.30 13.29 3.68
C GLU A 17 -1.76 12.84 3.76
N LEU A 18 -2.50 13.42 4.69
CA LEU A 18 -3.93 13.18 4.91
C LEU A 18 -4.72 14.46 4.62
N VAL A 19 -5.08 14.69 3.37
CA VAL A 19 -5.71 15.93 2.90
C VAL A 19 -7.22 15.85 2.72
N SER A 20 -7.87 14.86 3.31
CA SER A 20 -9.32 14.64 3.19
C SER A 20 -10.20 15.76 3.76
N LYS A 21 -9.64 16.71 4.52
CA LYS A 21 -10.36 17.86 5.10
C LYS A 21 -9.97 19.22 4.49
N SER A 22 -9.28 19.24 3.43
CA SER A 22 -8.56 20.31 2.74
C SER A 22 -7.05 20.29 3.03
N MET A 23 -6.32 20.97 2.19
CA MET A 23 -4.86 20.96 2.17
C MET A 23 -4.31 22.25 2.79
N THR A 24 -3.34 22.12 3.67
CA THR A 24 -2.56 23.27 4.18
C THR A 24 -1.41 23.59 3.23
N PRO A 25 -0.81 24.79 3.29
CA PRO A 25 0.36 25.12 2.48
C PRO A 25 1.56 24.18 2.69
N ALA A 26 1.73 23.62 3.89
CA ALA A 26 2.80 22.66 4.18
C ALA A 26 2.57 21.31 3.50
N GLU A 27 1.33 20.80 3.54
CA GLU A 27 0.92 19.57 2.85
C GLU A 27 1.05 19.72 1.34
N GLU A 28 0.64 20.87 0.77
CA GLU A 28 0.82 21.16 -0.65
C GLU A 28 2.31 21.13 -1.03
N LEU A 29 3.17 21.75 -0.22
CA LEU A 29 4.61 21.75 -0.46
C LEU A 29 5.20 20.34 -0.47
N LEU A 30 4.78 19.49 0.48
CA LEU A 30 5.20 18.08 0.51
C LEU A 30 4.74 17.34 -0.75
N ILE A 31 3.47 17.46 -1.12
CA ILE A 31 2.91 16.81 -2.32
C ILE A 31 3.66 17.26 -3.58
N ARG A 32 3.94 18.56 -3.72
CA ARG A 32 4.71 19.08 -4.86
C ARG A 32 6.17 18.65 -4.89
N SER A 33 6.72 18.19 -3.77
CA SER A 33 8.08 17.65 -3.69
C SER A 33 8.18 16.17 -4.12
N LEU A 34 7.06 15.45 -4.25
CA LEU A 34 7.02 14.01 -4.55
C LEU A 34 7.78 13.61 -5.82
N PRO A 35 7.68 14.33 -6.96
CA PRO A 35 8.42 13.95 -8.17
C PRO A 35 9.92 13.90 -7.92
N LYS A 36 10.46 14.88 -7.18
CA LYS A 36 11.86 14.92 -6.80
C LYS A 36 12.20 13.83 -5.77
N ALA A 37 11.44 13.73 -4.70
CA ALA A 37 11.71 12.78 -3.63
C ALA A 37 11.72 11.32 -4.12
N LEU A 38 10.73 10.96 -4.98
CA LEU A 38 10.62 9.60 -5.50
C LEU A 38 11.59 9.29 -6.65
N SER A 39 12.13 10.31 -7.34
CA SER A 39 13.19 10.09 -8.33
C SER A 39 14.58 9.98 -7.72
N GLU A 40 14.85 10.68 -6.62
CA GLU A 40 16.16 10.69 -5.95
C GLU A 40 16.35 9.56 -4.91
N THR A 41 15.31 8.78 -4.61
CA THR A 41 15.33 7.68 -3.63
C THR A 41 14.89 6.38 -4.26
N ASP A 42 15.42 5.24 -3.78
CA ASP A 42 15.07 3.92 -4.32
C ASP A 42 13.90 3.28 -3.57
N ILE A 43 13.89 3.37 -2.24
CA ILE A 43 12.99 2.60 -1.37
C ILE A 43 11.98 3.45 -0.60
N VAL A 44 12.01 4.77 -0.77
CA VAL A 44 11.00 5.67 -0.16
C VAL A 44 9.71 5.60 -0.95
N CYS A 45 8.62 5.26 -0.24
CA CYS A 45 7.27 5.23 -0.77
C CYS A 45 6.44 6.36 -0.16
N SER A 46 5.43 6.79 -0.90
CA SER A 46 4.54 7.87 -0.49
C SER A 46 3.08 7.52 -0.74
N SER A 47 2.20 8.14 0.04
CA SER A 47 0.77 8.05 -0.15
C SER A 47 0.08 9.37 0.20
N VAL A 48 -1.06 9.62 -0.43
CA VAL A 48 -1.92 10.75 -0.09
C VAL A 48 -3.36 10.27 0.05
N ASN A 49 -3.98 10.51 1.19
CA ASN A 49 -5.40 10.19 1.41
C ASN A 49 -6.25 11.42 1.12
N VAL A 50 -7.02 11.38 0.03
CA VAL A 50 -7.79 12.51 -0.50
C VAL A 50 -9.25 12.54 -0.05
N GLY A 51 -9.70 11.57 0.72
CA GLY A 51 -11.10 11.54 1.13
C GLY A 51 -11.43 10.46 2.14
N SER A 52 -12.63 10.59 2.70
CA SER A 52 -13.24 9.59 3.57
C SER A 52 -14.75 9.60 3.45
N THR A 53 -15.41 8.55 3.94
CA THR A 53 -16.88 8.51 4.02
C THR A 53 -17.48 9.61 4.89
N LYS A 54 -16.68 10.20 5.79
CA LYS A 54 -17.11 11.30 6.67
C LYS A 54 -16.94 12.68 6.04
N THR A 55 -15.87 12.87 5.28
CA THR A 55 -15.49 14.19 4.72
C THR A 55 -15.82 14.34 3.24
N GLY A 56 -16.11 13.25 2.53
CA GLY A 56 -16.19 13.25 1.08
C GLY A 56 -14.78 13.22 0.46
N ILE A 57 -14.70 13.54 -0.82
CA ILE A 57 -13.48 13.56 -1.61
C ILE A 57 -13.05 15.02 -1.81
N ASP A 58 -11.79 15.36 -1.53
CA ASP A 58 -11.23 16.66 -1.85
C ASP A 58 -10.80 16.70 -3.33
N MET A 59 -11.64 17.29 -4.17
CA MET A 59 -11.42 17.36 -5.60
C MET A 59 -10.22 18.23 -6.00
N ASN A 60 -9.85 19.22 -5.20
CA ASN A 60 -8.67 20.04 -5.45
C ASN A 60 -7.39 19.20 -5.27
N SER A 61 -7.35 18.37 -4.25
CA SER A 61 -6.26 17.41 -4.05
C SER A 61 -6.21 16.36 -5.17
N VAL A 62 -7.36 15.88 -5.65
CA VAL A 62 -7.42 14.93 -6.78
C VAL A 62 -6.85 15.54 -8.04
N GLU A 63 -7.20 16.80 -8.37
CA GLU A 63 -6.64 17.53 -9.51
C GLU A 63 -5.13 17.69 -9.39
N LEU A 64 -4.66 18.16 -8.23
CA LEU A 64 -3.22 18.30 -7.98
C LEU A 64 -2.50 16.97 -8.15
N LEU A 65 -3.01 15.91 -7.56
CA LEU A 65 -2.39 14.58 -7.66
C LEU A 65 -2.34 14.03 -9.08
N GLY A 66 -3.34 14.34 -9.92
CA GLY A 66 -3.30 13.99 -11.33
C GLY A 66 -2.07 14.59 -12.06
N HIS A 67 -1.73 15.83 -11.75
CA HIS A 67 -0.52 16.46 -12.26
C HIS A 67 0.74 15.86 -11.64
N ILE A 68 0.77 15.68 -10.34
CA ILE A 68 1.93 15.12 -9.61
C ILE A 68 2.27 13.71 -10.09
N ILE A 69 1.29 12.82 -10.29
CA ILE A 69 1.51 11.47 -10.81
C ILE A 69 2.19 11.53 -12.19
N LYS A 70 1.72 12.45 -13.06
CA LYS A 70 2.34 12.66 -14.37
C LYS A 70 3.79 13.16 -14.25
N ASP A 71 4.04 14.07 -13.31
CA ASP A 71 5.37 14.61 -13.06
C ASP A 71 6.31 13.53 -12.47
N ILE A 72 5.80 12.66 -11.59
CA ILE A 72 6.55 11.49 -11.10
C ILE A 72 6.92 10.56 -12.25
N ALA A 73 5.96 10.26 -13.14
CA ALA A 73 6.23 9.43 -14.31
C ALA A 73 7.33 10.01 -15.19
N HIS A 74 7.29 11.31 -15.46
CA HIS A 74 8.33 12.00 -16.24
C HIS A 74 9.68 12.02 -15.52
N ALA A 75 9.69 12.31 -14.22
CA ALA A 75 10.93 12.36 -13.42
C ALA A 75 11.64 11.01 -13.30
N THR A 76 10.93 9.92 -13.54
CA THR A 76 11.47 8.55 -13.45
C THR A 76 11.34 7.77 -14.77
N ALA A 77 11.21 8.49 -15.90
CA ALA A 77 11.02 7.88 -17.22
C ALA A 77 12.19 6.97 -17.63
N ASP A 78 13.41 7.29 -17.23
CA ASP A 78 14.60 6.48 -17.49
C ASP A 78 14.61 5.12 -16.74
N ASN A 79 13.71 4.94 -15.79
CA ASN A 79 13.50 3.73 -15.02
C ASN A 79 12.04 3.25 -15.12
N ASP A 80 11.51 3.20 -16.34
CA ASP A 80 10.14 2.72 -16.64
C ASP A 80 9.04 3.39 -15.79
N SER A 81 9.26 4.64 -15.41
CA SER A 81 8.36 5.41 -14.54
C SER A 81 8.13 4.75 -13.15
N TYR A 82 9.15 4.05 -12.64
CA TYR A 82 9.08 3.30 -11.39
C TYR A 82 8.68 4.14 -10.17
N GLY A 83 8.89 5.46 -10.20
CA GLY A 83 8.40 6.37 -9.17
C GLY A 83 6.89 6.25 -8.92
N CYS A 84 6.10 5.96 -9.95
CA CYS A 84 4.66 5.76 -9.82
C CYS A 84 4.29 4.49 -9.07
N VAL A 85 5.13 3.46 -9.07
CA VAL A 85 4.92 2.23 -8.27
C VAL A 85 5.10 2.50 -6.78
N LYS A 86 5.88 3.53 -6.43
CA LYS A 86 6.15 3.95 -5.05
C LYS A 86 5.13 4.94 -4.50
N PHE A 87 4.10 5.29 -5.26
CA PHE A 87 3.08 6.27 -4.88
C PHE A 87 1.66 5.69 -4.94
N VAL A 88 0.87 5.96 -3.92
CA VAL A 88 -0.55 5.56 -3.86
C VAL A 88 -1.44 6.73 -3.46
N ALA A 89 -2.49 6.99 -4.23
CA ALA A 89 -3.59 7.85 -3.82
C ALA A 89 -4.67 7.01 -3.14
N PHE A 90 -4.98 7.32 -1.90
CA PHE A 90 -6.02 6.65 -1.11
C PHE A 90 -7.29 7.47 -1.01
N CYS A 91 -8.41 6.77 -0.88
CA CYS A 91 -9.65 7.32 -0.40
C CYS A 91 -10.25 6.35 0.62
N ASN A 92 -10.65 6.88 1.77
CA ASN A 92 -11.25 6.11 2.85
C ASN A 92 -10.36 4.98 3.39
N ALA A 93 -9.03 5.20 3.43
CA ALA A 93 -8.11 4.24 4.03
C ALA A 93 -8.39 4.11 5.54
N PRO A 94 -8.54 2.90 6.07
CA PRO A 94 -8.67 2.68 7.51
C PRO A 94 -7.32 2.90 8.22
N ASP A 95 -7.40 3.18 9.52
CA ASP A 95 -6.22 3.19 10.38
C ASP A 95 -5.55 1.80 10.37
N ASP A 96 -4.24 1.78 10.58
CA ASP A 96 -3.41 0.55 10.60
C ASP A 96 -3.41 -0.29 9.32
N ASN A 97 -3.75 0.32 8.19
CA ASN A 97 -3.69 -0.37 6.91
C ASN A 97 -2.24 -0.64 6.48
N PRO A 98 -1.80 -1.89 6.37
CA PRO A 98 -0.42 -2.25 6.02
C PRO A 98 -0.17 -2.22 4.51
N PHE A 99 -0.34 -1.08 3.88
CA PHE A 99 -0.08 -0.93 2.46
C PHE A 99 1.40 -0.71 2.15
N MET A 100 1.88 -1.21 1.01
CA MET A 100 3.28 -1.09 0.59
C MET A 100 3.77 0.36 0.53
N ALA A 101 2.96 1.28 0.00
CA ALA A 101 3.31 2.70 -0.14
C ALA A 101 3.15 3.50 1.16
N GLY A 102 2.65 2.92 2.22
CA GLY A 102 2.51 3.55 3.53
C GLY A 102 1.40 2.92 4.35
N GLY A 103 1.66 2.74 5.62
CA GLY A 103 0.66 2.41 6.63
C GLY A 103 0.13 3.69 7.27
N PHE A 104 -1.11 3.66 7.72
CA PHE A 104 -1.68 4.71 8.54
C PHE A 104 -1.69 4.25 9.98
N HIS A 105 -1.02 4.99 10.86
CA HIS A 105 -0.94 4.70 12.28
C HIS A 105 -1.78 5.70 13.06
N GLY A 106 -2.74 5.21 13.84
CA GLY A 106 -3.67 6.04 14.60
C GLY A 106 -3.00 6.73 15.79
N VAL A 107 -3.50 7.90 16.18
CA VAL A 107 -2.95 8.70 17.30
C VAL A 107 -3.12 8.04 18.67
N THR A 108 -3.98 7.04 18.79
CA THR A 108 -4.24 6.28 20.02
C THR A 108 -3.53 4.94 20.07
N GLU A 109 -2.78 4.62 19.03
CA GLU A 109 -2.06 3.35 18.91
C GLU A 109 -0.77 3.34 19.77
N GLY A 110 -0.22 2.17 20.00
CA GLY A 110 1.10 2.02 20.62
C GLY A 110 2.22 2.54 19.71
N ASP A 111 3.42 2.75 20.25
CA ASP A 111 4.56 3.29 19.49
C ASP A 111 5.01 2.43 18.31
N ALA A 112 4.66 1.16 18.30
CA ALA A 112 4.97 0.23 17.22
C ALA A 112 3.94 -0.91 17.15
N VAL A 113 3.63 -1.34 15.94
CA VAL A 113 2.77 -2.49 15.66
C VAL A 113 3.29 -3.24 14.42
N ILE A 114 3.11 -4.56 14.42
CA ILE A 114 3.38 -5.40 13.25
C ILE A 114 2.06 -5.69 12.55
N ASN A 115 1.88 -5.18 11.36
CA ASN A 115 0.78 -5.51 10.46
C ASN A 115 1.30 -6.31 9.26
N VAL A 116 0.48 -7.17 8.69
CA VAL A 116 0.86 -7.98 7.54
C VAL A 116 -0.03 -7.66 6.36
N GLY A 117 0.54 -7.06 5.33
CA GLY A 117 -0.11 -6.88 4.02
C GLY A 117 0.21 -8.07 3.12
N VAL A 118 -0.82 -8.72 2.61
CA VAL A 118 -0.68 -9.86 1.69
C VAL A 118 -1.19 -9.45 0.32
N SER A 119 -0.31 -9.53 -0.69
CA SER A 119 -0.71 -9.42 -2.10
C SER A 119 -1.27 -10.76 -2.56
N GLY A 120 -2.58 -10.80 -2.78
CA GLY A 120 -3.32 -12.02 -3.08
C GLY A 120 -3.56 -12.36 -4.56
N PRO A 121 -3.52 -11.41 -5.53
CA PRO A 121 -3.94 -11.67 -6.90
C PRO A 121 -3.21 -12.84 -7.55
N GLY A 122 -1.90 -12.88 -7.53
CA GLY A 122 -1.13 -13.97 -8.15
C GLY A 122 -1.39 -15.34 -7.53
N VAL A 123 -1.62 -15.42 -6.22
CA VAL A 123 -1.95 -16.69 -5.54
C VAL A 123 -3.36 -17.14 -5.89
N VAL A 124 -4.32 -16.20 -5.97
CA VAL A 124 -5.69 -16.50 -6.38
C VAL A 124 -5.73 -16.91 -7.86
N SER A 125 -5.02 -16.21 -8.74
CA SER A 125 -4.90 -16.55 -10.14
C SER A 125 -4.42 -18.01 -10.34
N ARG A 126 -3.37 -18.40 -9.63
CA ARG A 126 -2.88 -19.80 -9.64
C ARG A 126 -3.90 -20.80 -9.14
N ALA A 127 -4.63 -20.46 -8.08
CA ALA A 127 -5.68 -21.34 -7.56
C ALA A 127 -6.86 -21.47 -8.53
N LEU A 128 -7.16 -20.41 -9.29
CA LEU A 128 -8.20 -20.43 -10.31
C LEU A 128 -7.85 -21.28 -11.53
N ASP A 129 -6.57 -21.49 -11.83
CA ASP A 129 -6.15 -22.44 -12.87
C ASP A 129 -6.68 -23.86 -12.60
N GLU A 130 -6.75 -24.27 -11.33
CA GLU A 130 -7.32 -25.55 -10.91
C GLU A 130 -8.87 -25.60 -11.05
N ALA A 131 -9.50 -24.43 -11.09
CA ALA A 131 -10.96 -24.28 -11.22
C ALA A 131 -11.44 -24.17 -12.68
N LYS A 132 -10.53 -24.16 -13.66
CA LYS A 132 -10.88 -24.04 -15.09
C LYS A 132 -11.84 -25.14 -15.51
N GLY A 133 -12.95 -24.75 -16.15
CA GLY A 133 -14.00 -25.66 -16.60
C GLY A 133 -14.93 -26.20 -15.51
N LYS A 134 -14.79 -25.75 -14.28
CA LYS A 134 -15.72 -26.03 -13.16
C LYS A 134 -16.84 -25.00 -13.12
N ASN A 135 -17.88 -25.30 -12.33
CA ASN A 135 -19.01 -24.38 -12.14
C ASN A 135 -18.63 -23.18 -11.24
N PHE A 136 -19.51 -22.17 -11.22
CA PHE A 136 -19.29 -20.94 -10.46
C PHE A 136 -19.16 -21.16 -8.95
N GLU A 137 -19.91 -22.10 -8.39
CA GLU A 137 -19.83 -22.44 -6.96
C GLU A 137 -18.45 -22.98 -6.59
N PHE A 138 -17.89 -23.87 -7.39
CA PHE A 138 -16.53 -24.40 -7.19
C PHE A 138 -15.48 -23.28 -7.26
N LEU A 139 -15.64 -22.34 -8.18
CA LEU A 139 -14.78 -21.17 -8.32
C LEU A 139 -14.82 -20.30 -7.06
N CYS A 140 -16.00 -19.97 -6.55
CA CYS A 140 -16.17 -19.20 -5.32
C CYS A 140 -15.54 -19.90 -4.10
N GLU A 141 -15.74 -21.19 -3.95
CA GLU A 141 -15.16 -21.97 -2.87
C GLU A 141 -13.62 -22.05 -2.97
N THR A 142 -13.09 -22.11 -4.20
CA THR A 142 -11.63 -22.09 -4.43
C THR A 142 -11.03 -20.77 -3.99
N ILE A 143 -11.64 -19.63 -4.35
CA ILE A 143 -11.20 -18.31 -3.93
C ILE A 143 -11.24 -18.19 -2.40
N LYS A 144 -12.36 -18.53 -1.79
CA LYS A 144 -12.56 -18.51 -0.34
C LYS A 144 -11.48 -19.32 0.40
N ARG A 145 -11.30 -20.57 -0.01
CA ARG A 145 -10.31 -21.47 0.59
C ARG A 145 -8.89 -20.93 0.45
N THR A 146 -8.57 -20.34 -0.70
CA THR A 146 -7.27 -19.75 -0.97
C THR A 146 -7.04 -18.53 -0.08
N ALA A 147 -8.01 -17.63 0.04
CA ALA A 147 -7.94 -16.47 0.93
C ALA A 147 -7.68 -16.88 2.39
N PHE A 148 -8.43 -17.86 2.91
CA PHE A 148 -8.20 -18.37 4.27
C PHE A 148 -6.81 -18.99 4.47
N LYS A 149 -6.29 -19.70 3.47
CA LYS A 149 -4.94 -20.27 3.56
C LYS A 149 -3.87 -19.18 3.64
N ILE A 150 -3.97 -18.17 2.78
CA ILE A 150 -2.99 -17.08 2.70
C ILE A 150 -3.01 -16.27 4.00
N THR A 151 -4.18 -15.88 4.48
CA THR A 151 -4.30 -15.11 5.74
C THR A 151 -3.80 -15.92 6.94
N ARG A 152 -4.02 -17.24 6.95
CA ARG A 152 -3.46 -18.09 7.99
C ARG A 152 -1.94 -18.14 7.99
N VAL A 153 -1.32 -18.19 6.82
CA VAL A 153 0.15 -18.10 6.69
C VAL A 153 0.64 -16.75 7.19
N GLY A 154 0.01 -15.65 6.74
CA GLY A 154 0.33 -14.30 7.22
C GLY A 154 0.24 -14.18 8.74
N GLN A 155 -0.79 -14.76 9.35
CA GLN A 155 -0.96 -14.77 10.81
C GLN A 155 0.19 -15.51 11.52
N LEU A 156 0.60 -16.65 11.02
CA LEU A 156 1.71 -17.43 11.62
C LEU A 156 3.03 -16.65 11.54
N VAL A 157 3.30 -16.01 10.42
CA VAL A 157 4.49 -15.17 10.24
C VAL A 157 4.46 -13.98 11.22
N ALA A 158 3.31 -13.27 11.28
CA ALA A 158 3.13 -12.12 12.17
C ALA A 158 3.30 -12.48 13.65
N GLN A 159 2.73 -13.60 14.07
CA GLN A 159 2.84 -14.09 15.46
C GLN A 159 4.30 -14.42 15.81
N GLU A 160 5.02 -15.06 14.92
CA GLU A 160 6.44 -15.36 15.14
C GLU A 160 7.30 -14.11 15.15
N ALA A 161 7.04 -13.14 14.26
CA ALA A 161 7.72 -11.85 14.28
C ALA A 161 7.43 -11.08 15.56
N SER A 162 6.18 -11.03 16.00
CA SER A 162 5.76 -10.41 17.26
C SER A 162 6.48 -11.03 18.47
N ARG A 163 6.55 -12.34 18.52
CA ARG A 163 7.25 -13.07 19.58
C ARG A 163 8.75 -12.76 19.62
N ARG A 164 9.40 -12.66 18.46
CA ARG A 164 10.85 -12.40 18.37
C ARG A 164 11.22 -10.95 18.68
N LEU A 165 10.40 -10.02 18.22
CA LEU A 165 10.69 -8.58 18.31
C LEU A 165 10.11 -7.93 19.57
N GLY A 166 9.19 -8.58 20.27
CA GLY A 166 8.49 -8.01 21.42
C GLY A 166 7.53 -6.87 21.03
N ILE A 167 7.11 -6.81 19.75
CA ILE A 167 6.19 -5.81 19.23
C ILE A 167 4.83 -6.46 19.01
N PRO A 168 3.71 -5.83 19.45
CA PRO A 168 2.39 -6.41 19.28
C PRO A 168 2.02 -6.63 17.81
N PHE A 169 1.30 -7.71 17.54
CA PHE A 169 0.68 -7.98 16.26
C PHE A 169 -0.70 -7.31 16.20
N GLY A 170 -0.95 -6.59 15.13
CA GLY A 170 -2.21 -5.88 14.85
C GLY A 170 -3.09 -6.64 13.87
N ILE A 171 -3.07 -6.26 12.61
CA ILE A 171 -3.98 -6.77 11.58
C ILE A 171 -3.28 -7.48 10.43
N ILE A 172 -4.07 -8.27 9.70
CA ILE A 172 -3.71 -8.81 8.38
C ILE A 172 -4.63 -8.17 7.36
N ASP A 173 -4.06 -7.54 6.36
CA ASP A 173 -4.77 -7.11 5.17
C ASP A 173 -4.50 -8.05 4.00
N LEU A 174 -5.56 -8.48 3.32
CA LEU A 174 -5.47 -9.25 2.09
C LEU A 174 -5.97 -8.41 0.93
N SER A 175 -5.05 -7.84 0.18
CA SER A 175 -5.38 -7.16 -1.05
C SER A 175 -5.61 -8.18 -2.17
N LEU A 176 -6.75 -8.03 -2.87
CA LEU A 176 -7.07 -8.78 -4.09
C LEU A 176 -7.08 -7.86 -5.33
N ALA A 177 -6.66 -6.61 -5.17
CA ALA A 177 -6.55 -5.68 -6.28
C ALA A 177 -5.37 -6.07 -7.19
N PRO A 178 -5.59 -6.34 -8.47
CA PRO A 178 -4.52 -6.62 -9.41
C PRO A 178 -3.65 -5.38 -9.58
N THR A 179 -2.33 -5.58 -9.69
CA THR A 179 -1.37 -4.50 -9.92
C THR A 179 -0.41 -4.87 -11.04
N PRO A 180 0.11 -3.88 -11.80
CA PRO A 180 1.12 -4.14 -12.82
C PRO A 180 2.38 -4.83 -12.27
N ALA A 181 2.73 -4.57 -11.02
CA ALA A 181 3.91 -5.14 -10.37
C ALA A 181 3.86 -6.67 -10.24
N VAL A 182 2.68 -7.27 -10.22
CA VAL A 182 2.49 -8.73 -10.18
C VAL A 182 2.07 -9.32 -11.52
N GLY A 183 1.97 -8.51 -12.57
CA GLY A 183 1.62 -8.95 -13.92
C GLY A 183 0.17 -9.40 -14.09
N ASP A 184 -0.71 -9.02 -13.19
CA ASP A 184 -2.13 -9.41 -13.15
C ASP A 184 -3.07 -8.32 -13.66
N SER A 185 -2.59 -7.41 -14.50
CA SER A 185 -3.36 -6.30 -15.08
C SER A 185 -4.09 -6.69 -16.36
#